data_33f9071484311cf51a1d5891fd580685
#
_entry.id   33f9071484311cf51a1d5891fd580685
#
_cell.length_a   1.000
_cell.length_b   1.000
_cell.length_c   1.000
_cell.angle_alpha   90.00
_cell.angle_beta   90.00
_cell.angle_gamma   90.00
#
_symmetry.space_group_name_H-M   'P 1'
#
loop_
_entity.id
_entity.type
_entity.pdbx_description
1 polymer ?
#
loop_
_entity_poly.entity_id
_entity_poly.type
_entity_poly.pdbx_seq_one_letter_code
_entity_poly.pdbx_strand_id
1 'polypeptide(L)'
;HLIVPQELFLNYFDVFRVTIDVYLNRVKFDKSIEFYGLDVSKIIQMEFDSDYTNTIRAELLQKYIIRNMLDYVNIHTFTTTYENNPWEKICFHSLKEYSPSTKTIGYQHAVISKASANMFISKEEMSYMPMPDKIVTVGGITEGVLRKYGCYPENLIHSSCALRHEYIYRLKKKNFTKNNTILVALEGVYECYKLVNFVFNALSDNKDYRVIIRTHPERPFSKIRNDLCFDIDSH
;
A
#
# COMPACT_ATOMS: atom_id res chain seq x y z
N HIS A 1 -5.91 24.03 -7.53
CA HIS A 1 -4.97 22.97 -7.16
C HIS A 1 -3.95 22.83 -8.27
N LEU A 2 -2.66 22.87 -7.93
CA LEU A 2 -1.57 22.61 -8.84
C LEU A 2 -1.17 21.13 -8.71
N ILE A 3 -1.12 20.43 -9.84
CA ILE A 3 -0.63 19.05 -9.93
C ILE A 3 0.70 19.12 -10.66
N VAL A 4 1.78 18.69 -10.02
CA VAL A 4 3.13 18.71 -10.56
C VAL A 4 3.70 17.29 -10.50
N PRO A 5 4.17 16.72 -11.62
CA PRO A 5 4.91 15.46 -11.61
C PRO A 5 6.18 15.61 -10.76
N GLN A 6 6.40 14.67 -9.85
CA GLN A 6 7.55 14.73 -8.93
C GLN A 6 8.88 14.66 -9.65
N GLU A 7 8.94 14.03 -10.81
CA GLU A 7 10.13 13.87 -11.63
C GLU A 7 10.69 15.22 -12.15
N LEU A 8 9.87 16.26 -12.17
CA LEU A 8 10.32 17.61 -12.54
C LEU A 8 11.34 18.22 -11.55
N PHE A 9 11.39 17.68 -10.33
CA PHE A 9 12.34 18.09 -9.31
C PHE A 9 13.66 17.30 -9.35
N LEU A 10 13.82 16.36 -10.29
CA LEU A 10 15.06 15.60 -10.48
C LEU A 10 15.91 16.20 -11.59
N ASN A 11 17.21 16.17 -11.37
CA ASN A 11 18.20 16.45 -12.40
C ASN A 11 19.07 15.21 -12.69
N TYR A 12 19.82 15.26 -13.78
CA TYR A 12 20.65 14.11 -14.20
C TYR A 12 21.74 13.76 -13.17
N PHE A 13 22.25 14.75 -12.42
CA PHE A 13 23.25 14.51 -11.39
C PHE A 13 22.68 13.73 -10.21
N ASP A 14 21.45 14.02 -9.81
CA ASP A 14 20.78 13.29 -8.72
C ASP A 14 20.59 11.83 -9.11
N VAL A 15 20.11 11.56 -10.33
CA VAL A 15 19.93 10.19 -10.85
C VAL A 15 21.25 9.44 -10.93
N PHE A 16 22.29 10.10 -11.44
CA PHE A 16 23.64 9.52 -11.55
C PHE A 16 24.22 9.21 -10.16
N ARG A 17 24.12 10.15 -9.23
CA ARG A 17 24.61 10.01 -7.87
C ARG A 17 23.93 8.84 -7.16
N VAL A 18 22.59 8.78 -7.18
CA VAL A 18 21.86 7.66 -6.58
C VAL A 18 22.25 6.33 -7.21
N THR A 19 22.44 6.29 -8.52
CA THR A 19 22.86 5.06 -9.21
C THR A 19 24.22 4.58 -8.73
N ILE A 20 25.18 5.49 -8.55
CA ILE A 20 26.51 5.17 -8.00
C ILE A 20 26.39 4.73 -6.54
N ASP A 21 25.64 5.47 -5.72
CA ASP A 21 25.48 5.19 -4.30
C ASP A 21 24.87 3.79 -4.08
N VAL A 22 23.85 3.43 -4.86
CA VAL A 22 23.25 2.07 -4.82
C VAL A 22 24.26 1.00 -5.23
N TYR A 23 25.08 1.26 -6.25
CA TYR A 23 26.07 0.29 -6.71
C TYR A 23 27.21 0.08 -5.70
N LEU A 24 27.72 1.17 -5.12
CA LEU A 24 28.88 1.13 -4.21
C LEU A 24 28.52 0.69 -2.78
N ASN A 25 27.31 1.00 -2.30
CA ASN A 25 26.88 0.74 -0.92
C ASN A 25 25.96 -0.47 -0.79
N ARG A 26 26.21 -1.51 -1.58
CA ARG A 26 25.44 -2.74 -1.51
C ARG A 26 25.59 -3.41 -0.15
N VAL A 27 24.46 -3.54 0.55
CA VAL A 27 24.43 -4.17 1.89
C VAL A 27 24.68 -5.69 1.74
N LYS A 28 25.54 -6.21 2.59
CA LYS A 28 25.77 -7.65 2.77
C LYS A 28 25.46 -8.02 4.21
N PHE A 29 24.83 -9.15 4.39
CA PHE A 29 24.56 -9.70 5.71
C PHE A 29 25.72 -10.61 6.12
N ASP A 30 26.56 -10.12 7.02
CA ASP A 30 27.76 -10.86 7.49
C ASP A 30 27.45 -11.83 8.64
N LYS A 31 26.23 -11.79 9.17
CA LYS A 31 25.80 -12.65 10.29
C LYS A 31 24.71 -13.61 9.83
N SER A 32 24.72 -14.84 10.41
CA SER A 32 23.59 -15.75 10.22
C SER A 32 22.33 -15.19 10.83
N ILE A 33 21.23 -15.25 10.08
CA ILE A 33 19.90 -14.86 10.51
C ILE A 33 19.10 -16.14 10.74
N GLU A 34 18.71 -16.37 11.98
CA GLU A 34 17.94 -17.56 12.34
C GLU A 34 16.48 -17.22 12.57
N PHE A 35 15.59 -18.05 12.03
CA PHE A 35 14.17 -17.98 12.27
C PHE A 35 13.64 -19.37 12.64
N TYR A 36 13.13 -19.50 13.85
CA TYR A 36 12.72 -20.79 14.46
C TYR A 36 13.78 -21.90 14.33
N GLY A 37 15.05 -21.56 14.56
CA GLY A 37 16.17 -22.51 14.48
C GLY A 37 16.63 -22.88 13.06
N LEU A 38 16.08 -22.20 12.04
CA LEU A 38 16.50 -22.35 10.65
C LEU A 38 17.33 -21.14 10.22
N ASP A 39 18.48 -21.39 9.59
CA ASP A 39 19.26 -20.32 8.96
C ASP A 39 18.55 -19.87 7.68
N VAL A 40 18.02 -18.63 7.71
CA VAL A 40 17.31 -17.99 6.60
C VAL A 40 18.15 -16.91 5.89
N SER A 41 19.42 -16.76 6.25
CA SER A 41 20.33 -15.72 5.74
C SER A 41 20.36 -15.66 4.22
N LYS A 42 20.47 -16.82 3.58
CA LYS A 42 20.51 -16.89 2.11
C LYS A 42 19.22 -16.43 1.45
N ILE A 43 18.07 -16.74 2.04
CA ILE A 43 16.74 -16.34 1.52
C ILE A 43 16.63 -14.81 1.63
N ILE A 44 16.97 -14.25 2.80
CA ILE A 44 16.94 -12.81 3.03
C ILE A 44 17.91 -12.07 2.09
N GLN A 45 19.13 -12.59 1.90
CA GLN A 45 20.08 -11.99 0.98
C GLN A 45 19.58 -12.02 -0.47
N MET A 46 18.97 -13.13 -0.91
CA MET A 46 18.40 -13.24 -2.26
C MET A 46 17.24 -12.27 -2.47
N GLU A 47 16.33 -12.13 -1.51
CA GLU A 47 15.22 -11.18 -1.56
C GLU A 47 15.75 -9.76 -1.61
N PHE A 48 16.68 -9.41 -0.73
CA PHE A 48 17.32 -8.11 -0.73
C PHE A 48 18.04 -7.80 -2.05
N ASP A 49 18.73 -8.77 -2.63
CA ASP A 49 19.45 -8.61 -3.90
C ASP A 49 18.49 -8.44 -5.10
N SER A 50 17.32 -9.08 -5.07
CA SER A 50 16.31 -8.98 -6.13
C SER A 50 15.71 -7.58 -6.24
N ASP A 51 15.49 -6.93 -5.11
CA ASP A 51 14.88 -5.59 -5.03
C ASP A 51 15.89 -4.45 -5.12
N TYR A 52 17.17 -4.76 -4.87
CA TYR A 52 18.20 -3.75 -4.60
C TYR A 52 18.44 -2.75 -5.73
N THR A 53 18.32 -3.15 -6.98
CA THR A 53 18.81 -2.31 -8.09
C THR A 53 17.78 -1.31 -8.62
N ASN A 54 16.53 -1.71 -8.77
CA ASN A 54 15.51 -0.85 -9.38
C ASN A 54 14.61 -0.17 -8.35
N THR A 55 14.13 -0.91 -7.36
CA THR A 55 13.21 -0.40 -6.35
C THR A 55 13.91 0.56 -5.41
N ILE A 56 15.04 0.16 -4.82
CA ILE A 56 15.81 1.02 -3.90
C ILE A 56 16.29 2.31 -4.58
N ARG A 57 16.71 2.24 -5.85
CA ARG A 57 17.09 3.44 -6.59
C ARG A 57 15.93 4.42 -6.73
N ALA A 58 14.76 3.93 -7.12
CA ALA A 58 13.57 4.78 -7.25
C ALA A 58 13.16 5.40 -5.90
N GLU A 59 13.27 4.64 -4.83
CA GLU A 59 12.97 5.11 -3.48
C GLU A 59 13.97 6.17 -3.00
N LEU A 60 15.27 5.96 -3.18
CA LEU A 60 16.30 6.92 -2.78
C LEU A 60 16.21 8.24 -3.55
N LEU A 61 15.67 8.25 -4.77
CA LEU A 61 15.41 9.46 -5.52
C LEU A 61 14.43 10.40 -4.80
N GLN A 62 13.54 9.87 -3.94
CA GLN A 62 12.62 10.69 -3.14
C GLN A 62 13.35 11.71 -2.25
N LYS A 63 14.53 11.38 -1.74
CA LYS A 63 15.36 12.33 -0.98
C LYS A 63 15.68 13.58 -1.81
N TYR A 64 16.06 13.38 -3.05
CA TYR A 64 16.45 14.47 -3.95
C TYR A 64 15.24 15.25 -4.44
N ILE A 65 14.13 14.55 -4.72
CA ILE A 65 12.84 15.19 -5.05
C ILE A 65 12.42 16.14 -3.94
N ILE A 66 12.41 15.68 -2.69
CA ILE A 66 12.05 16.53 -1.54
C ILE A 66 13.01 17.72 -1.40
N ARG A 67 14.31 17.47 -1.43
CA ARG A 67 15.32 18.53 -1.33
C ARG A 67 15.12 19.61 -2.40
N ASN A 68 15.05 19.20 -3.66
CA ASN A 68 14.96 20.14 -4.78
C ASN A 68 13.59 20.84 -4.83
N MET A 69 12.52 20.18 -4.40
CA MET A 69 11.18 20.77 -4.31
C MET A 69 11.17 21.95 -3.31
N LEU A 70 11.91 21.84 -2.21
CA LEU A 70 12.00 22.89 -1.19
C LEU A 70 12.68 24.18 -1.70
N ASP A 71 13.43 24.13 -2.79
CA ASP A 71 13.96 25.33 -3.44
C ASP A 71 12.87 26.17 -4.12
N TYR A 72 11.72 25.56 -4.44
CA TYR A 72 10.61 26.21 -5.15
C TYR A 72 9.40 26.52 -4.26
N VAL A 73 9.21 25.72 -3.21
CA VAL A 73 8.01 25.83 -2.35
C VAL A 73 8.36 25.72 -0.87
N ASN A 74 7.74 26.57 -0.07
CA ASN A 74 7.77 26.43 1.39
C ASN A 74 6.64 25.51 1.82
N ILE A 75 6.97 24.34 2.38
CA ILE A 75 5.99 23.34 2.77
C ILE A 75 5.68 23.48 4.25
N HIS A 76 4.48 23.91 4.55
CA HIS A 76 3.99 23.96 5.94
C HIS A 76 3.55 22.59 6.46
N THR A 77 2.86 21.81 5.61
CA THR A 77 2.39 20.46 5.95
C THR A 77 2.56 19.55 4.75
N PHE A 78 3.19 18.41 4.96
CA PHE A 78 3.33 17.33 3.99
C PHE A 78 2.46 16.16 4.40
N THR A 79 1.56 15.75 3.51
CA THR A 79 0.69 14.60 3.73
C THR A 79 0.90 13.58 2.62
N THR A 80 1.13 12.33 3.01
CA THR A 80 1.25 11.21 2.09
C THR A 80 0.45 10.00 2.58
N THR A 81 0.28 9.00 1.74
CA THR A 81 -0.20 7.69 2.19
C THR A 81 0.71 7.12 3.27
N TYR A 82 0.22 6.20 4.07
CA TYR A 82 1.00 5.49 5.07
C TYR A 82 0.69 4.00 5.05
N GLU A 83 1.59 3.26 4.49
CA GLU A 83 1.63 1.79 4.50
C GLU A 83 2.97 1.27 5.01
N ASN A 84 3.76 2.17 5.63
CA ASN A 84 5.10 1.93 6.15
C ASN A 84 6.11 1.48 5.08
N ASN A 85 5.92 1.97 3.84
CA ASN A 85 6.82 1.69 2.72
C ASN A 85 8.16 2.43 2.86
N PRO A 86 9.26 1.92 2.29
CA PRO A 86 10.57 2.56 2.35
C PRO A 86 10.57 4.00 1.81
N TRP A 87 9.90 4.27 0.70
CA TRP A 87 9.84 5.61 0.10
C TRP A 87 9.15 6.64 1.01
N GLU A 88 8.13 6.23 1.79
CA GLU A 88 7.46 7.10 2.77
C GLU A 88 8.44 7.51 3.87
N LYS A 89 9.22 6.55 4.38
CA LYS A 89 10.27 6.77 5.39
C LYS A 89 11.33 7.74 4.89
N ILE A 90 11.75 7.61 3.63
CA ILE A 90 12.71 8.52 3.00
C ILE A 90 12.13 9.94 2.91
N CYS A 91 10.84 10.08 2.55
CA CYS A 91 10.19 11.38 2.54
C CYS A 91 10.17 12.04 3.93
N PHE A 92 9.77 11.30 4.98
CA PHE A 92 9.75 11.83 6.34
C PHE A 92 11.13 12.19 6.84
N HIS A 93 12.13 11.33 6.60
CA HIS A 93 13.52 11.61 6.94
C HIS A 93 14.05 12.85 6.24
N SER A 94 13.82 12.97 4.95
CA SER A 94 14.31 14.09 4.14
C SER A 94 13.66 15.41 4.55
N LEU A 95 12.38 15.43 4.83
CA LEU A 95 11.70 16.62 5.34
C LEU A 95 12.25 17.03 6.71
N LYS A 96 12.50 16.06 7.59
CA LYS A 96 13.10 16.33 8.90
C LYS A 96 14.53 16.89 8.77
N GLU A 97 15.30 16.43 7.77
CA GLU A 97 16.66 16.89 7.48
C GLU A 97 16.66 18.31 6.85
N TYR A 98 15.84 18.54 5.83
CA TYR A 98 15.91 19.76 4.99
C TYR A 98 14.89 20.85 5.36
N SER A 99 13.79 20.48 6.01
CA SER A 99 12.74 21.41 6.44
C SER A 99 12.10 20.95 7.75
N PRO A 100 12.84 21.01 8.88
CA PRO A 100 12.39 20.46 10.17
C PRO A 100 11.13 21.12 10.74
N SER A 101 10.74 22.30 10.23
CA SER A 101 9.48 22.97 10.60
C SER A 101 8.25 22.42 9.86
N THR A 102 8.43 21.63 8.78
CA THR A 102 7.34 21.00 8.04
C THR A 102 6.69 19.93 8.89
N LYS A 103 5.37 20.04 9.08
CA LYS A 103 4.58 18.99 9.73
C LYS A 103 4.34 17.84 8.77
N THR A 104 4.56 16.61 9.22
CA THR A 104 4.40 15.41 8.41
C THR A 104 3.23 14.56 8.88
N ILE A 105 2.38 14.15 7.94
CA ILE A 105 1.19 13.35 8.21
C ILE A 105 1.19 12.14 7.28
N GLY A 106 1.14 10.94 7.87
CA GLY A 106 0.90 9.70 7.14
C GLY A 106 -0.58 9.33 7.19
N TYR A 107 -1.26 9.27 6.05
CA TYR A 107 -2.66 8.86 5.98
C TYR A 107 -2.75 7.37 5.66
N GLN A 108 -3.10 6.58 6.65
CA GLN A 108 -3.33 5.15 6.51
C GLN A 108 -4.70 4.92 5.86
N HIS A 109 -4.71 4.54 4.59
CA HIS A 109 -5.92 4.48 3.75
C HIS A 109 -6.32 3.06 3.33
N ALA A 110 -5.40 2.11 3.39
CA ALA A 110 -5.61 0.74 2.97
C ALA A 110 -6.14 -0.15 4.11
N VAL A 111 -6.66 -1.30 3.77
CA VAL A 111 -7.03 -2.31 4.75
C VAL A 111 -5.78 -2.93 5.37
N ILE A 112 -5.71 -2.98 6.70
CA ILE A 112 -4.64 -3.68 7.41
C ILE A 112 -5.07 -5.12 7.63
N SER A 113 -4.51 -6.03 6.85
CA SER A 113 -4.70 -7.46 7.01
C SER A 113 -3.73 -8.04 8.05
N LYS A 114 -3.97 -9.26 8.51
CA LYS A 114 -3.00 -9.98 9.38
C LYS A 114 -1.66 -10.23 8.69
N ALA A 115 -1.63 -10.24 7.36
CA ALA A 115 -0.42 -10.40 6.55
C ALA A 115 0.35 -9.09 6.33
N SER A 116 -0.19 -7.93 6.74
CA SER A 116 0.47 -6.62 6.61
C SER A 116 1.52 -6.44 7.70
N ALA A 117 2.53 -7.33 7.73
CA ALA A 117 3.58 -7.35 8.77
C ALA A 117 4.35 -6.04 8.86
N ASN A 118 4.53 -5.34 7.73
CA ASN A 118 5.15 -4.02 7.65
C ASN A 118 4.46 -2.95 8.50
N MET A 119 3.16 -3.14 8.82
CA MET A 119 2.40 -2.22 9.67
C MET A 119 2.53 -2.51 11.17
N PHE A 120 3.09 -3.66 11.55
CA PHE A 120 3.21 -4.10 12.95
C PHE A 120 4.66 -3.99 13.43
N ILE A 121 5.10 -2.76 13.63
CA ILE A 121 6.48 -2.43 13.98
C ILE A 121 6.83 -2.84 15.42
N SER A 122 8.07 -3.25 15.62
CA SER A 122 8.63 -3.57 16.93
C SER A 122 9.08 -2.32 17.71
N LYS A 123 9.35 -2.45 19.01
CA LYS A 123 9.93 -1.36 19.82
C LYS A 123 11.33 -0.99 19.34
N GLU A 124 12.08 -1.97 18.89
CA GLU A 124 13.43 -1.74 18.36
C GLU A 124 13.37 -0.94 17.07
N GLU A 125 12.52 -1.34 16.11
CA GLU A 125 12.32 -0.60 14.87
C GLU A 125 11.94 0.85 15.11
N MET A 126 11.03 1.11 16.06
CA MET A 126 10.61 2.46 16.41
C MET A 126 11.76 3.39 16.78
N SER A 127 12.88 2.86 17.28
CA SER A 127 14.00 3.68 17.75
C SER A 127 14.82 4.28 16.62
N TYR A 128 14.81 3.71 15.42
CA TYR A 128 15.59 4.22 14.26
C TYR A 128 14.77 4.49 13.02
N MET A 129 13.54 4.05 12.98
CA MET A 129 12.71 4.20 11.79
C MET A 129 12.18 5.63 11.65
N PRO A 130 12.37 6.29 10.51
CA PRO A 130 11.76 7.59 10.26
C PRO A 130 10.24 7.50 10.28
N MET A 131 9.62 8.31 11.12
CA MET A 131 8.17 8.35 11.31
C MET A 131 7.62 9.73 10.98
N PRO A 132 6.36 9.83 10.54
CA PRO A 132 5.67 11.11 10.46
C PRO A 132 5.36 11.66 11.86
N ASP A 133 5.04 12.94 11.97
CA ASP A 133 4.59 13.54 13.24
C ASP A 133 3.23 12.98 13.67
N LYS A 134 2.40 12.55 12.70
CA LYS A 134 1.09 11.94 12.96
C LYS A 134 0.76 10.88 11.92
N ILE A 135 0.17 9.79 12.37
CA ILE A 135 -0.50 8.79 11.53
C ILE A 135 -2.00 8.96 11.69
N VAL A 136 -2.69 9.24 10.61
CA VAL A 136 -4.13 9.43 10.58
C VAL A 136 -4.77 8.22 9.91
N THR A 137 -5.62 7.50 10.64
CA THR A 137 -6.27 6.28 10.14
C THR A 137 -7.65 6.56 9.55
N VAL A 138 -8.13 5.63 8.72
CA VAL A 138 -9.48 5.72 8.11
C VAL A 138 -10.63 5.54 9.11
N GLY A 139 -10.33 5.23 10.36
CA GLY A 139 -11.34 5.08 11.41
C GLY A 139 -10.83 4.33 12.63
N GLY A 140 -11.66 4.28 13.68
CA GLY A 140 -11.27 3.72 14.99
C GLY A 140 -10.92 2.22 14.95
N ILE A 141 -11.46 1.44 14.03
CA ILE A 141 -11.10 0.01 13.89
C ILE A 141 -9.63 -0.12 13.51
N THR A 142 -9.19 0.62 12.51
CA THR A 142 -7.80 0.60 12.03
C THR A 142 -6.85 1.16 13.08
N GLU A 143 -7.25 2.25 13.76
CA GLU A 143 -6.51 2.76 14.92
C GLU A 143 -6.32 1.68 15.99
N GLY A 144 -7.39 0.98 16.36
CA GLY A 144 -7.35 -0.10 17.36
C GLY A 144 -6.43 -1.26 16.96
N VAL A 145 -6.40 -1.61 15.67
CA VAL A 145 -5.49 -2.64 15.13
C VAL A 145 -4.03 -2.21 15.28
N LEU A 146 -3.68 -0.99 14.85
CA LEU A 146 -2.31 -0.48 14.95
C LEU A 146 -1.85 -0.35 16.39
N ARG A 147 -2.70 0.14 17.29
CA ARG A 147 -2.38 0.24 18.72
C ARG A 147 -2.18 -1.11 19.41
N LYS A 148 -2.97 -2.10 19.00
CA LYS A 148 -2.94 -3.43 19.59
C LYS A 148 -1.73 -4.27 19.16
N TYR A 149 -1.34 -4.18 17.90
CA TYR A 149 -0.35 -5.09 17.31
C TYR A 149 0.96 -4.42 16.92
N GLY A 150 1.00 -3.09 16.80
CA GLY A 150 2.21 -2.32 16.57
C GLY A 150 2.66 -1.60 17.85
N CYS A 151 3.95 -1.33 17.94
CA CYS A 151 4.53 -0.61 19.09
C CYS A 151 4.57 0.91 18.88
N TYR A 152 3.53 1.46 18.27
CA TYR A 152 3.40 2.90 18.02
C TYR A 152 3.17 3.69 19.32
N PRO A 153 3.79 4.88 19.49
CA PRO A 153 3.46 5.80 20.58
C PRO A 153 1.98 6.21 20.55
N GLU A 154 1.39 6.37 21.71
CA GLU A 154 -0.05 6.72 21.82
C GLU A 154 -0.43 8.02 21.11
N ASN A 155 0.46 9.01 21.16
CA ASN A 155 0.24 10.33 20.56
C ASN A 155 0.49 10.37 19.04
N LEU A 156 0.98 9.29 18.44
CA LEU A 156 1.28 9.25 17.01
C LEU A 156 0.06 8.92 16.17
N ILE A 157 -0.82 8.01 16.64
CA ILE A 157 -1.96 7.51 15.87
C ILE A 157 -3.24 8.26 16.24
N HIS A 158 -3.95 8.72 15.21
CA HIS A 158 -5.20 9.44 15.34
C HIS A 158 -6.26 8.85 14.40
N SER A 159 -7.46 8.60 14.93
CA SER A 159 -8.60 8.20 14.11
C SER A 159 -9.15 9.39 13.33
N SER A 160 -9.53 9.15 12.08
CA SER A 160 -10.22 10.11 11.24
C SER A 160 -11.28 9.41 10.39
N CYS A 161 -11.45 9.80 9.16
CA CYS A 161 -12.46 9.28 8.24
C CYS A 161 -11.84 8.70 6.96
N ALA A 162 -12.61 7.83 6.31
CA ALA A 162 -12.25 7.24 5.03
C ALA A 162 -12.56 8.21 3.89
N LEU A 163 -11.64 9.13 3.57
CA LEU A 163 -11.81 10.16 2.52
C LEU A 163 -12.21 9.56 1.17
N ARG A 164 -11.68 8.37 0.82
CA ARG A 164 -12.04 7.64 -0.41
C ARG A 164 -13.53 7.34 -0.52
N HIS A 165 -14.24 7.24 0.60
CA HIS A 165 -15.63 6.82 0.68
C HIS A 165 -16.60 7.95 1.06
N GLU A 166 -16.15 9.20 1.01
CA GLU A 166 -17.00 10.38 1.32
C GLU A 166 -18.32 10.38 0.53
N TYR A 167 -18.29 9.92 -0.73
CA TYR A 167 -19.47 9.84 -1.59
C TYR A 167 -20.59 8.97 -1.00
N ILE A 168 -20.27 7.98 -0.14
CA ILE A 168 -21.28 7.09 0.49
C ILE A 168 -22.25 7.90 1.34
N TYR A 169 -21.79 8.95 2.03
CA TYR A 169 -22.65 9.82 2.83
C TYR A 169 -23.63 10.64 1.99
N ARG A 170 -23.33 10.81 0.70
CA ARG A 170 -24.19 11.54 -0.25
C ARG A 170 -25.20 10.62 -0.94
N LEU A 171 -25.05 9.30 -0.79
CA LEU A 171 -25.98 8.34 -1.37
C LEU A 171 -27.31 8.39 -0.61
N LYS A 172 -28.41 8.60 -1.34
CA LYS A 172 -29.74 8.44 -0.77
C LYS A 172 -29.94 7.00 -0.32
N LYS A 173 -30.38 6.79 0.92
CA LYS A 173 -30.82 5.46 1.37
C LYS A 173 -31.92 4.98 0.43
N LYS A 174 -31.62 3.96 -0.37
CA LYS A 174 -32.65 3.25 -1.11
C LYS A 174 -33.30 2.25 -0.15
N ASN A 175 -34.62 2.21 -0.13
CA ASN A 175 -35.33 1.10 0.50
C ASN A 175 -35.00 -0.14 -0.34
N PHE A 176 -34.19 -1.03 0.23
CA PHE A 176 -33.87 -2.30 -0.42
C PHE A 176 -35.13 -3.18 -0.38
N THR A 177 -35.79 -3.33 -1.52
CA THR A 177 -36.66 -4.49 -1.71
C THR A 177 -35.76 -5.72 -1.77
N LYS A 178 -36.14 -6.78 -1.02
CA LYS A 178 -35.47 -8.08 -1.16
C LYS A 178 -35.55 -8.50 -2.63
N ASN A 179 -34.43 -8.44 -3.32
CA ASN A 179 -34.27 -9.04 -4.63
C ASN A 179 -33.22 -10.14 -4.53
N ASN A 180 -33.41 -11.20 -5.25
CA ASN A 180 -32.51 -12.35 -5.27
C ASN A 180 -31.27 -12.02 -6.14
N THR A 181 -30.55 -10.93 -5.81
CA THR A 181 -29.37 -10.50 -6.56
C THR A 181 -28.12 -10.72 -5.72
N ILE A 182 -27.16 -11.43 -6.28
CA ILE A 182 -25.84 -11.71 -5.68
C ILE A 182 -24.80 -10.92 -6.46
N LEU A 183 -24.03 -10.08 -5.77
CA LEU A 183 -22.88 -9.37 -6.34
C LEU A 183 -21.60 -10.15 -6.03
N VAL A 184 -20.90 -10.56 -7.08
CA VAL A 184 -19.57 -11.20 -7.00
C VAL A 184 -18.54 -10.15 -7.42
N ALA A 185 -17.82 -9.57 -6.45
CA ALA A 185 -16.77 -8.60 -6.70
C ALA A 185 -15.41 -9.33 -6.69
N LEU A 186 -14.73 -9.32 -7.83
CA LEU A 186 -13.47 -10.04 -8.04
C LEU A 186 -12.26 -9.17 -7.72
N GLU A 187 -11.22 -9.82 -7.21
CA GLU A 187 -9.88 -9.22 -7.04
C GLU A 187 -9.08 -9.23 -8.36
N GLY A 188 -7.96 -8.48 -8.38
CA GLY A 188 -7.06 -8.40 -9.54
C GLY A 188 -6.12 -9.60 -9.73
N VAL A 189 -6.35 -10.71 -8.98
CA VAL A 189 -5.50 -11.91 -9.04
C VAL A 189 -5.92 -12.87 -10.14
N TYR A 190 -4.98 -13.71 -10.59
CA TYR A 190 -5.26 -14.67 -11.67
C TYR A 190 -6.38 -15.65 -11.30
N GLU A 191 -6.39 -16.13 -10.08
CA GLU A 191 -7.31 -17.17 -9.56
C GLU A 191 -8.75 -16.69 -9.34
N CYS A 192 -9.06 -15.42 -9.62
CA CYS A 192 -10.40 -14.87 -9.39
C CYS A 192 -11.51 -15.62 -10.15
N TYR A 193 -11.20 -16.29 -11.28
CA TYR A 193 -12.12 -17.14 -12.02
C TYR A 193 -12.66 -18.32 -11.18
N LYS A 194 -11.87 -18.81 -10.20
CA LYS A 194 -12.31 -19.91 -9.31
C LYS A 194 -13.53 -19.52 -8.48
N LEU A 195 -13.60 -18.26 -8.03
CA LEU A 195 -14.76 -17.75 -7.31
C LEU A 195 -15.99 -17.70 -8.22
N VAL A 196 -15.83 -17.32 -9.48
CA VAL A 196 -16.92 -17.31 -10.46
C VAL A 196 -17.43 -18.72 -10.69
N ASN A 197 -16.54 -19.70 -10.94
CA ASN A 197 -16.89 -21.10 -11.11
C ASN A 197 -17.59 -21.67 -9.88
N PHE A 198 -17.13 -21.33 -8.67
CA PHE A 198 -17.76 -21.75 -7.42
C PHE A 198 -19.20 -21.23 -7.31
N VAL A 199 -19.42 -19.93 -7.55
CA VAL A 199 -20.76 -19.33 -7.47
C VAL A 199 -21.69 -19.94 -8.50
N PHE A 200 -21.22 -20.16 -9.72
CA PHE A 200 -22.02 -20.77 -10.79
C PHE A 200 -22.42 -22.19 -10.43
N ASN A 201 -21.47 -23.01 -9.98
CA ASN A 201 -21.77 -24.39 -9.55
C ASN A 201 -22.74 -24.45 -8.36
N ALA A 202 -22.61 -23.50 -7.42
CA ALA A 202 -23.47 -23.44 -6.25
C ALA A 202 -24.93 -23.00 -6.58
N LEU A 203 -25.12 -22.31 -7.70
CA LEU A 203 -26.42 -21.77 -8.12
C LEU A 203 -26.98 -22.42 -9.39
N SER A 204 -26.31 -23.45 -9.94
CA SER A 204 -26.68 -24.08 -11.21
C SER A 204 -28.17 -24.53 -11.25
N ASP A 205 -28.68 -25.05 -10.13
CA ASP A 205 -30.01 -25.56 -10.01
C ASP A 205 -31.04 -24.53 -9.52
N ASN A 206 -30.59 -23.29 -9.26
CA ASN A 206 -31.44 -22.25 -8.70
C ASN A 206 -31.51 -21.00 -9.58
N LYS A 207 -32.54 -20.96 -10.44
CA LYS A 207 -32.77 -19.86 -11.40
C LYS A 207 -33.36 -18.59 -10.77
N ASP A 208 -33.66 -18.60 -9.49
CA ASP A 208 -34.28 -17.46 -8.78
C ASP A 208 -33.27 -16.34 -8.49
N TYR A 209 -31.99 -16.62 -8.65
CA TYR A 209 -30.93 -15.65 -8.35
C TYR A 209 -30.38 -14.98 -9.61
N ARG A 210 -30.28 -13.66 -9.55
CA ARG A 210 -29.52 -12.87 -10.53
C ARG A 210 -28.10 -12.68 -10.01
N VAL A 211 -27.09 -13.12 -10.75
CA VAL A 211 -25.69 -12.94 -10.42
C VAL A 211 -25.12 -11.76 -11.21
N ILE A 212 -24.50 -10.81 -10.51
CA ILE A 212 -23.77 -9.69 -11.10
C ILE A 212 -22.29 -9.90 -10.79
N ILE A 213 -21.47 -10.05 -11.83
CA ILE A 213 -20.02 -10.19 -11.69
C ILE A 213 -19.37 -8.82 -11.97
N ARG A 214 -18.64 -8.30 -10.98
CA ARG A 214 -17.81 -7.12 -11.11
C ARG A 214 -16.34 -7.53 -11.15
N THR A 215 -15.72 -7.37 -12.30
CA THR A 215 -14.30 -7.67 -12.47
C THR A 215 -13.41 -6.52 -11.97
N HIS A 216 -12.17 -6.84 -11.61
CA HIS A 216 -11.15 -5.84 -11.31
C HIS A 216 -10.62 -5.21 -12.63
N PRO A 217 -10.25 -3.91 -12.67
CA PRO A 217 -9.73 -3.27 -13.88
C PRO A 217 -8.52 -3.99 -14.51
N GLU A 218 -7.62 -4.54 -13.69
CA GLU A 218 -6.45 -5.29 -14.18
C GLU A 218 -6.79 -6.68 -14.73
N ARG A 219 -7.94 -7.22 -14.33
CA ARG A 219 -8.47 -8.51 -14.78
C ARG A 219 -9.88 -8.34 -15.34
N PRO A 220 -10.03 -7.70 -16.51
CA PRO A 220 -11.32 -7.57 -17.15
C PRO A 220 -11.88 -8.93 -17.52
N PHE A 221 -13.19 -9.02 -17.68
CA PHE A 221 -13.90 -10.26 -17.94
C PHE A 221 -13.31 -11.07 -19.11
N SER A 222 -12.86 -10.40 -20.15
CA SER A 222 -12.21 -11.02 -21.31
C SER A 222 -10.97 -11.87 -20.98
N LYS A 223 -10.27 -11.55 -19.88
CA LYS A 223 -9.09 -12.30 -19.45
C LYS A 223 -9.40 -13.54 -18.64
N ILE A 224 -10.61 -13.64 -18.07
CA ILE A 224 -11.02 -14.77 -17.24
C ILE A 224 -12.02 -15.70 -17.93
N ARG A 225 -12.62 -15.25 -19.03
CA ARG A 225 -13.69 -15.97 -19.75
C ARG A 225 -13.26 -17.39 -20.16
N ASN A 226 -12.04 -17.54 -20.64
CA ASN A 226 -11.51 -18.82 -21.11
C ASN A 226 -11.20 -19.83 -19.98
N ASP A 227 -11.12 -19.36 -18.75
CA ASP A 227 -10.85 -20.18 -17.56
C ASP A 227 -12.13 -20.60 -16.84
N LEU A 228 -13.30 -20.17 -17.34
CA LEU A 228 -14.59 -20.55 -16.80
C LEU A 228 -14.95 -21.98 -17.26
N CYS A 229 -15.53 -22.76 -16.35
CA CYS A 229 -15.93 -24.14 -16.63
C CYS A 229 -17.33 -24.26 -17.25
N PHE A 230 -17.96 -23.16 -17.66
CA PHE A 230 -19.28 -23.08 -18.25
C PHE A 230 -19.32 -22.04 -19.38
N ASP A 231 -20.27 -22.19 -20.29
CA ASP A 231 -20.52 -21.20 -21.35
C ASP A 231 -21.47 -20.12 -20.81
N ILE A 232 -20.95 -18.89 -20.74
CA ILE A 232 -21.70 -17.75 -20.19
C ILE A 232 -22.81 -17.27 -21.09
N ASP A 233 -22.71 -17.55 -22.40
CA ASP A 233 -23.71 -17.15 -23.38
C ASP A 233 -24.93 -18.10 -23.42
N SER A 234 -24.85 -19.21 -22.65
CA SER A 234 -25.93 -20.20 -22.51
C SER A 234 -26.78 -20.00 -21.26
N HIS A 235 -26.48 -19.02 -20.43
CA HIS A 235 -27.14 -18.71 -19.16
C HIS A 235 -27.56 -17.26 -19.06
#